data_e60892fe56af7e54c5e2a1e1f4dd6c2b
#
_entry.id   e60892fe56af7e54c5e2a1e1f4dd6c2b
#
_cell.length_a   1.000
_cell.length_b   1.000
_cell.length_c   1.000
_cell.angle_alpha   90.00
_cell.angle_beta   90.00
_cell.angle_gamma   90.00
#
_symmetry.space_group_name_H-M   'P 1'
#
loop_
_entity.id
_entity.type
_entity.pdbx_description
1 polymer ?
#
loop_
_entity_poly.entity_id
_entity_poly.type
_entity_poly.pdbx_seq_one_letter_code
_entity_poly.pdbx_strand_id
1 'polypeptide(L)'
;MTHDHDLVLRPTPAQTAAALNPPPGRNGGDLVVETLAGLGATTVFGLPGQHALGVFDALRRSDLRYIGLRVENNAGFAADAYGRITGEAAPLLLSTGPGALTSLAALQEAAAASAPVLAISSQIPTAGLGGGRHGYLHELPDQSASFRGVVKSVHTVRAQSQIPSAIEAAWKSALTAPHGPVWVEIPQDVLLAPTLIPVVTGGDAFPEELPPRPELTAVAADLLSSAARPAIIAGGGVVRSDASGKLRRLAELLQAPVVTTPGGKGAFPWTHPLSLRSWIEDRHTTDFLEDADVVLVVGSGLGELSSNYHTFKPRGRVIQIEADLGKLESNHPALGIHADARLALQALLETVTERSDPSAPERVREVLTKVADRIAAQELTLEQELLASIRRALPAASPSFWDMTILAYWAWSAFDAKGPNLLHSAQGAGGLGYGFPAALGAAVADPSHPVLAVSGDGGALYSIAELATARQYDLDVTWLIVDDGGYGILREYMTDAFGETTATELTRPDYVALAESFGVPGVRTSPETLADDLSKAFAAPGPSVVVLPAVLRMFAATHLDG
;
A
#
# COMPACT_ATOMS: atom_id res chain seq x y z
N MET A 1 31.17 -16.68 19.30
CA MET A 1 30.71 -15.52 18.53
C MET A 1 29.75 -14.77 19.43
N THR A 2 30.22 -13.64 19.92
CA THR A 2 29.58 -12.85 20.97
C THR A 2 28.40 -12.11 20.38
N HIS A 3 27.20 -12.45 20.84
CA HIS A 3 26.02 -11.63 20.65
C HIS A 3 26.20 -10.31 21.38
N ASP A 4 26.32 -9.22 20.65
CA ASP A 4 26.16 -7.87 21.17
C ASP A 4 24.66 -7.62 21.48
N HIS A 5 24.21 -8.19 22.57
CA HIS A 5 23.04 -7.71 23.28
C HIS A 5 23.59 -6.68 24.25
N ASP A 6 23.47 -5.40 23.88
CA ASP A 6 23.37 -4.34 24.86
C ASP A 6 23.57 -3.00 24.19
N LEU A 7 22.48 -2.30 23.96
CA LEU A 7 22.46 -0.87 24.23
C LEU A 7 20.97 -0.46 24.40
N VAL A 8 20.35 -0.95 25.47
CA VAL A 8 19.29 -0.18 26.11
C VAL A 8 19.97 1.10 26.59
N LEU A 9 19.90 2.15 25.79
CA LEU A 9 20.40 3.47 26.15
C LEU A 9 19.63 3.92 27.39
N ARG A 10 20.22 3.79 28.55
CA ARG A 10 19.68 4.37 29.78
C ARG A 10 19.48 5.87 29.53
N PRO A 11 18.32 6.46 29.86
CA PRO A 11 18.11 7.88 29.70
C PRO A 11 19.21 8.67 30.40
N THR A 12 19.68 9.73 29.77
CA THR A 12 20.69 10.61 30.40
C THR A 12 20.12 11.24 31.68
N PRO A 13 20.95 11.69 32.62
CA PRO A 13 20.47 12.40 33.82
C PRO A 13 19.56 13.59 33.50
N ALA A 14 19.80 14.28 32.38
CA ALA A 14 18.94 15.39 31.92
C ALA A 14 17.58 14.89 31.43
N GLN A 15 17.51 13.79 30.69
CA GLN A 15 16.26 13.14 30.26
C GLN A 15 15.47 12.62 31.47
N THR A 16 16.15 12.02 32.43
CA THR A 16 15.52 11.55 33.67
C THR A 16 14.97 12.74 34.48
N ALA A 17 15.71 13.84 34.58
CA ALA A 17 15.27 15.03 35.28
C ALA A 17 14.06 15.70 34.60
N ALA A 18 14.06 15.77 33.27
CA ALA A 18 12.91 16.28 32.50
C ALA A 18 11.67 15.38 32.66
N ALA A 19 11.84 14.07 32.72
CA ALA A 19 10.76 13.12 32.94
C ALA A 19 10.14 13.26 34.34
N LEU A 20 10.92 13.59 35.36
CA LEU A 20 10.45 13.77 36.73
C LEU A 20 9.77 15.13 37.00
N ASN A 21 10.04 16.13 36.16
CA ASN A 21 9.46 17.48 36.26
C ASN A 21 8.81 17.88 34.93
N PRO A 22 7.62 17.37 34.61
CA PRO A 22 6.96 17.65 33.35
C PRO A 22 6.69 19.18 33.19
N PRO A 23 6.85 19.73 31.97
CA PRO A 23 6.60 21.14 31.71
C PRO A 23 5.16 21.53 32.08
N PRO A 24 4.93 22.76 32.57
CA PRO A 24 3.58 23.26 32.83
C PRO A 24 2.71 23.21 31.55
N GLY A 25 1.45 22.85 31.70
CA GLY A 25 0.49 22.83 30.59
C GLY A 25 0.49 21.55 29.74
N ARG A 26 1.22 20.50 30.12
CA ARG A 26 1.08 19.18 29.47
C ARG A 26 -0.28 18.56 29.76
N ASN A 27 -0.82 17.87 28.78
CA ASN A 27 -2.10 17.13 28.85
C ASN A 27 -1.95 15.70 28.32
N GLY A 28 -3.05 14.94 28.22
CA GLY A 28 -3.03 13.58 27.69
C GLY A 28 -2.58 13.49 26.22
N GLY A 29 -2.78 14.55 25.45
CA GLY A 29 -2.28 14.64 24.07
C GLY A 29 -0.76 14.68 23.98
N ASP A 30 -0.08 15.27 24.97
CA ASP A 30 1.39 15.25 25.01
C ASP A 30 1.91 13.82 25.16
N LEU A 31 1.23 12.95 25.92
CA LEU A 31 1.62 11.55 26.04
C LEU A 31 1.50 10.80 24.70
N VAL A 32 0.50 11.14 23.87
CA VAL A 32 0.37 10.60 22.52
C VAL A 32 1.56 11.01 21.66
N VAL A 33 1.83 12.31 21.60
CA VAL A 33 2.87 12.89 20.74
C VAL A 33 4.27 12.47 21.18
N GLU A 34 4.53 12.48 22.50
CA GLU A 34 5.80 12.02 23.09
C GLU A 34 6.05 10.53 22.78
N THR A 35 5.02 9.70 22.91
CA THR A 35 5.15 8.26 22.60
C THR A 35 5.44 8.04 21.12
N LEU A 36 4.72 8.71 20.21
CA LEU A 36 4.98 8.61 18.77
C LEU A 36 6.41 9.05 18.43
N ALA A 37 6.86 10.18 18.97
CA ALA A 37 8.23 10.66 18.78
C ALA A 37 9.27 9.70 19.36
N GLY A 38 9.00 9.13 20.54
CA GLY A 38 9.86 8.14 21.18
C GLY A 38 9.96 6.82 20.41
N LEU A 39 8.96 6.47 19.60
CA LEU A 39 8.94 5.32 18.69
C LEU A 39 9.57 5.62 17.32
N GLY A 40 10.03 6.85 17.09
CA GLY A 40 10.71 7.25 15.86
C GLY A 40 9.78 7.88 14.81
N ALA A 41 8.51 8.15 15.11
CA ALA A 41 7.66 8.89 14.19
C ALA A 41 8.26 10.29 13.92
N THR A 42 8.29 10.69 12.66
CA THR A 42 8.71 12.03 12.23
C THR A 42 7.55 12.83 11.65
N THR A 43 6.54 12.12 11.16
CA THR A 43 5.40 12.69 10.43
C THR A 43 4.09 12.09 10.94
N VAL A 44 3.04 12.91 10.97
CA VAL A 44 1.67 12.50 11.28
C VAL A 44 0.70 13.08 10.26
N PHE A 45 -0.28 12.29 9.85
CA PHE A 45 -1.36 12.68 8.93
C PHE A 45 -2.66 12.85 9.70
N GLY A 46 -3.62 13.57 9.16
CA GLY A 46 -4.95 13.62 9.75
C GLY A 46 -5.68 14.94 9.59
N LEU A 47 -6.77 15.08 10.35
CA LEU A 47 -7.58 16.30 10.42
C LEU A 47 -7.90 16.66 11.87
N PRO A 48 -7.86 17.97 12.22
CA PRO A 48 -8.28 18.41 13.55
C PRO A 48 -9.79 18.28 13.72
N GLY A 49 -10.21 17.98 14.95
CA GLY A 49 -11.61 17.96 15.34
C GLY A 49 -11.78 18.28 16.82
N GLN A 50 -13.00 18.66 17.22
CA GLN A 50 -13.29 19.12 18.57
C GLN A 50 -12.85 18.13 19.66
N HIS A 51 -13.05 16.83 19.43
CA HIS A 51 -12.71 15.81 20.42
C HIS A 51 -11.23 15.46 20.46
N ALA A 52 -10.44 15.87 19.45
CA ALA A 52 -9.01 15.62 19.33
C ALA A 52 -8.14 16.84 19.73
N LEU A 53 -8.72 17.93 20.23
CA LEU A 53 -7.99 19.19 20.51
C LEU A 53 -6.76 19.00 21.40
N GLY A 54 -6.79 18.08 22.37
CA GLY A 54 -5.64 17.81 23.24
C GLY A 54 -4.42 17.31 22.48
N VAL A 55 -4.60 16.45 21.46
CA VAL A 55 -3.51 15.95 20.61
C VAL A 55 -2.98 17.05 19.69
N PHE A 56 -3.87 17.85 19.08
CA PHE A 56 -3.45 18.93 18.18
C PHE A 56 -2.77 20.08 18.91
N ASP A 57 -3.14 20.36 20.18
CA ASP A 57 -2.41 21.30 21.02
C ASP A 57 -1.01 20.77 21.37
N ALA A 58 -0.87 19.48 21.65
CA ALA A 58 0.42 18.85 21.89
C ALA A 58 1.31 18.86 20.62
N LEU A 59 0.75 18.56 19.45
CA LEU A 59 1.47 18.65 18.16
C LEU A 59 2.09 20.04 17.94
N ARG A 60 1.37 21.11 18.27
CA ARG A 60 1.87 22.49 18.16
C ARG A 60 3.15 22.73 18.98
N ARG A 61 3.39 21.92 20.01
CA ARG A 61 4.56 21.99 20.90
C ARG A 61 5.63 20.96 20.58
N SER A 62 5.47 20.16 19.53
CA SER A 62 6.36 19.06 19.15
C SER A 62 7.10 19.36 17.85
N ASP A 63 8.10 18.53 17.56
CA ASP A 63 8.86 18.54 16.30
C ASP A 63 8.24 17.60 15.23
N LEU A 64 7.12 16.92 15.53
CA LEU A 64 6.45 16.06 14.56
C LEU A 64 5.88 16.92 13.42
N ARG A 65 6.23 16.56 12.19
CA ARG A 65 5.67 17.19 10.99
C ARG A 65 4.21 16.77 10.82
N TYR A 66 3.30 17.73 10.87
CA TYR A 66 1.87 17.48 10.61
C TYR A 66 1.53 17.75 9.15
N ILE A 67 0.86 16.79 8.51
CA ILE A 67 0.29 16.91 7.16
C ILE A 67 -1.23 16.82 7.26
N GLY A 68 -1.89 17.98 7.14
CA GLY A 68 -3.34 18.09 7.21
C GLY A 68 -3.98 17.96 5.84
N LEU A 69 -4.81 16.94 5.66
CA LEU A 69 -5.61 16.76 4.46
C LEU A 69 -6.98 17.43 4.60
N ARG A 70 -7.86 17.24 3.63
CA ARG A 70 -9.20 17.85 3.60
C ARG A 70 -10.32 16.86 3.87
N VAL A 71 -10.00 15.56 3.76
CA VAL A 71 -10.91 14.44 4.00
C VAL A 71 -10.14 13.33 4.72
N GLU A 72 -10.71 12.75 5.77
CA GLU A 72 -10.05 11.72 6.60
C GLU A 72 -9.73 10.45 5.80
N ASN A 73 -10.57 10.09 4.82
CA ASN A 73 -10.28 8.98 3.92
C ASN A 73 -8.99 9.23 3.11
N ASN A 74 -8.84 10.46 2.60
CA ASN A 74 -7.65 10.85 1.87
C ASN A 74 -6.41 10.89 2.78
N ALA A 75 -6.58 11.30 4.04
CA ALA A 75 -5.51 11.22 5.04
C ALA A 75 -5.10 9.77 5.31
N GLY A 76 -6.06 8.84 5.32
CA GLY A 76 -5.80 7.41 5.42
C GLY A 76 -5.03 6.87 4.22
N PHE A 77 -5.36 7.27 2.98
CA PHE A 77 -4.61 6.90 1.78
C PHE A 77 -3.19 7.49 1.76
N ALA A 78 -3.01 8.72 2.26
CA ALA A 78 -1.67 9.30 2.40
C ALA A 78 -0.83 8.54 3.44
N ALA A 79 -1.41 8.19 4.58
CA ALA A 79 -0.75 7.37 5.60
C ALA A 79 -0.42 5.95 5.08
N ASP A 80 -1.33 5.32 4.33
CA ASP A 80 -1.11 4.04 3.67
C ASP A 80 0.14 4.09 2.76
N ALA A 81 0.20 5.07 1.87
CA ALA A 81 1.32 5.23 0.95
C ALA A 81 2.63 5.56 1.67
N TYR A 82 2.60 6.41 2.70
CA TYR A 82 3.76 6.69 3.53
C TYR A 82 4.32 5.40 4.16
N GLY A 83 3.44 4.58 4.76
CA GLY A 83 3.83 3.30 5.35
C GLY A 83 4.37 2.30 4.32
N ARG A 84 3.82 2.28 3.09
CA ARG A 84 4.34 1.42 2.00
C ARG A 84 5.75 1.84 1.55
N ILE A 85 6.01 3.15 1.45
CA ILE A 85 7.30 3.68 0.97
C ILE A 85 8.38 3.58 2.05
N THR A 86 8.07 3.94 3.30
CA THR A 86 9.05 3.96 4.38
C THR A 86 9.25 2.60 5.05
N GLY A 87 8.24 1.73 5.03
CA GLY A 87 8.20 0.53 5.86
C GLY A 87 7.95 0.81 7.34
N GLU A 88 7.70 2.07 7.72
CA GLU A 88 7.44 2.51 9.10
C GLU A 88 5.93 2.61 9.36
N ALA A 89 5.53 2.56 10.63
CA ALA A 89 4.15 2.81 10.99
C ALA A 89 3.79 4.29 10.76
N ALA A 90 2.71 4.52 10.00
CA ALA A 90 2.23 5.86 9.65
C ALA A 90 1.13 6.33 10.60
N PRO A 91 1.37 7.30 11.52
CA PRO A 91 0.34 7.81 12.39
C PRO A 91 -0.72 8.61 11.62
N LEU A 92 -2.00 8.25 11.83
CA LEU A 92 -3.18 8.90 11.29
C LEU A 92 -4.04 9.42 12.46
N LEU A 93 -4.11 10.73 12.63
CA LEU A 93 -4.85 11.37 13.72
C LEU A 93 -6.26 11.76 13.28
N LEU A 94 -7.26 11.26 13.98
CA LEU A 94 -8.67 11.39 13.63
C LEU A 94 -9.50 11.93 14.80
N SER A 95 -10.58 12.64 14.47
CA SER A 95 -11.62 12.96 15.44
C SER A 95 -12.52 11.73 15.68
N THR A 96 -13.60 11.88 16.45
CA THR A 96 -14.56 10.81 16.73
C THR A 96 -15.78 10.87 15.81
N GLY A 97 -16.59 9.82 15.81
CA GLY A 97 -17.84 9.75 15.05
C GLY A 97 -17.61 9.86 13.54
N PRO A 98 -18.17 10.91 12.87
CA PRO A 98 -18.01 11.09 11.43
C PRO A 98 -16.55 11.15 10.97
N GLY A 99 -15.68 11.87 11.71
CA GLY A 99 -14.26 11.96 11.38
C GLY A 99 -13.52 10.63 11.51
N ALA A 100 -13.95 9.75 12.40
CA ALA A 100 -13.45 8.39 12.47
C ALA A 100 -13.97 7.53 11.30
N LEU A 101 -15.29 7.48 11.12
CA LEU A 101 -15.96 6.60 10.15
C LEU A 101 -15.55 6.90 8.70
N THR A 102 -15.31 8.17 8.35
CA THR A 102 -14.88 8.57 7.01
C THR A 102 -13.57 7.89 6.60
N SER A 103 -12.71 7.46 7.53
CA SER A 103 -11.42 6.79 7.23
C SER A 103 -11.52 5.29 6.90
N LEU A 104 -12.70 4.67 7.08
CA LEU A 104 -12.84 3.20 7.01
C LEU A 104 -12.40 2.61 5.67
N ALA A 105 -12.74 3.22 4.55
CA ALA A 105 -12.37 2.69 3.23
C ALA A 105 -10.85 2.72 3.01
N ALA A 106 -10.17 3.78 3.47
CA ALA A 106 -8.71 3.85 3.40
C ALA A 106 -8.04 2.82 4.31
N LEU A 107 -8.58 2.60 5.51
CA LEU A 107 -8.06 1.56 6.42
C LEU A 107 -8.31 0.14 5.86
N GLN A 108 -9.41 -0.08 5.13
CA GLN A 108 -9.64 -1.34 4.43
C GLN A 108 -8.58 -1.57 3.33
N GLU A 109 -8.23 -0.55 2.54
CA GLU A 109 -7.15 -0.64 1.56
C GLU A 109 -5.82 -0.94 2.26
N ALA A 110 -5.49 -0.23 3.34
CA ALA A 110 -4.28 -0.47 4.12
C ALA A 110 -4.22 -1.92 4.67
N ALA A 111 -5.35 -2.48 5.11
CA ALA A 111 -5.44 -3.86 5.57
C ALA A 111 -5.18 -4.85 4.43
N ALA A 112 -5.85 -4.67 3.29
CA ALA A 112 -5.73 -5.55 2.12
C ALA A 112 -4.32 -5.51 1.52
N ALA A 113 -3.68 -4.33 1.51
CA ALA A 113 -2.32 -4.12 1.05
C ALA A 113 -1.25 -4.42 2.11
N SER A 114 -1.64 -4.71 3.34
CA SER A 114 -0.73 -4.88 4.49
C SER A 114 0.17 -3.65 4.72
N ALA A 115 -0.41 -2.45 4.70
CA ALA A 115 0.27 -1.20 4.98
C ALA A 115 0.19 -0.85 6.47
N PRO A 116 1.29 -0.47 7.13
CA PRO A 116 1.34 -0.23 8.57
C PRO A 116 0.80 1.17 8.91
N VAL A 117 -0.52 1.32 9.05
CA VAL A 117 -1.17 2.57 9.46
C VAL A 117 -1.54 2.51 10.94
N LEU A 118 -1.12 3.49 11.73
CA LEU A 118 -1.51 3.63 13.13
C LEU A 118 -2.59 4.73 13.25
N ALA A 119 -3.86 4.33 13.18
CA ALA A 119 -4.98 5.24 13.33
C ALA A 119 -5.25 5.51 14.82
N ILE A 120 -5.11 6.76 15.24
CA ILE A 120 -5.39 7.23 16.59
C ILE A 120 -6.59 8.18 16.52
N SER A 121 -7.72 7.74 17.06
CA SER A 121 -8.95 8.51 17.10
C SER A 121 -9.23 9.01 18.52
N SER A 122 -9.80 10.18 18.59
CA SER A 122 -10.49 10.58 19.83
C SER A 122 -11.80 9.80 20.00
N GLN A 123 -12.37 9.85 21.20
CA GLN A 123 -13.67 9.28 21.55
C GLN A 123 -14.47 10.32 22.36
N ILE A 124 -15.78 10.16 22.46
CA ILE A 124 -16.62 10.95 23.38
C ILE A 124 -16.06 10.87 24.80
N PRO A 125 -16.38 11.83 25.69
CA PRO A 125 -15.89 11.81 27.07
C PRO A 125 -16.27 10.52 27.81
N THR A 126 -15.43 10.10 28.75
CA THR A 126 -15.60 8.87 29.55
C THR A 126 -16.98 8.78 30.21
N ALA A 127 -17.59 9.90 30.58
CA ALA A 127 -18.94 9.96 31.13
C ALA A 127 -20.05 9.45 30.18
N GLY A 128 -19.77 9.41 28.85
CA GLY A 128 -20.69 8.86 27.84
C GLY A 128 -20.47 7.38 27.55
N LEU A 129 -19.39 6.79 28.04
CA LEU A 129 -19.02 5.41 27.70
C LEU A 129 -19.62 4.40 28.67
N GLY A 130 -19.87 3.17 28.19
CA GLY A 130 -20.29 2.05 29.04
C GLY A 130 -21.66 2.21 29.68
N GLY A 131 -22.61 2.86 29.00
CA GLY A 131 -23.96 3.08 29.53
C GLY A 131 -24.09 4.30 30.44
N GLY A 132 -23.12 5.25 30.33
CA GLY A 132 -23.15 6.54 31.01
C GLY A 132 -24.18 7.51 30.41
N ARG A 133 -23.83 8.80 30.31
CA ARG A 133 -24.70 9.81 29.68
C ARG A 133 -24.77 9.60 28.16
N HIS A 134 -25.93 9.89 27.59
CA HIS A 134 -26.17 9.79 26.14
C HIS A 134 -26.36 11.18 25.51
N GLY A 135 -26.29 11.23 24.19
CA GLY A 135 -26.52 12.44 23.40
C GLY A 135 -25.28 13.33 23.26
N TYR A 136 -24.09 12.78 23.41
CA TYR A 136 -22.86 13.49 23.06
C TYR A 136 -22.78 13.71 21.56
N LEU A 137 -22.27 14.88 21.18
CA LEU A 137 -21.93 15.14 19.78
C LEU A 137 -20.96 14.07 19.28
N HIS A 138 -21.23 13.50 18.08
CA HIS A 138 -20.44 12.44 17.45
C HIS A 138 -20.48 11.07 18.17
N GLU A 139 -21.41 10.89 19.09
CA GLU A 139 -21.59 9.59 19.78
C GLU A 139 -21.92 8.47 18.79
N LEU A 140 -21.21 7.35 18.92
CA LEU A 140 -21.55 6.06 18.32
C LEU A 140 -21.84 5.07 19.45
N PRO A 141 -22.77 4.12 19.27
CA PRO A 141 -23.02 3.09 20.28
C PRO A 141 -21.77 2.29 20.67
N ASP A 142 -20.95 1.93 19.70
CA ASP A 142 -19.61 1.34 19.87
C ASP A 142 -18.74 1.74 18.68
N GLN A 143 -17.93 2.79 18.85
CA GLN A 143 -17.03 3.25 17.77
C GLN A 143 -16.01 2.17 17.41
N SER A 144 -15.43 1.51 18.40
CA SER A 144 -14.40 0.49 18.16
C SER A 144 -14.93 -0.71 17.38
N ALA A 145 -16.21 -1.07 17.54
CA ALA A 145 -16.83 -2.15 16.78
C ALA A 145 -16.85 -1.88 15.27
N SER A 146 -16.97 -0.61 14.86
CA SER A 146 -16.95 -0.24 13.44
C SER A 146 -15.60 -0.55 12.77
N PHE A 147 -14.52 -0.63 13.53
CA PHE A 147 -13.17 -0.85 13.01
C PHE A 147 -12.67 -2.28 13.13
N ARG A 148 -13.25 -3.10 14.06
CA ARG A 148 -12.77 -4.48 14.32
C ARG A 148 -12.73 -5.40 13.10
N GLY A 149 -13.60 -5.17 12.11
CA GLY A 149 -13.64 -5.95 10.88
C GLY A 149 -12.67 -5.46 9.79
N VAL A 150 -12.00 -4.32 10.02
CA VAL A 150 -11.17 -3.66 9.02
C VAL A 150 -9.70 -3.60 9.45
N VAL A 151 -9.44 -3.38 10.75
CA VAL A 151 -8.08 -3.22 11.25
C VAL A 151 -7.56 -4.49 11.92
N LYS A 152 -6.25 -4.61 12.00
CA LYS A 152 -5.56 -5.77 12.57
C LYS A 152 -5.78 -5.91 14.08
N SER A 153 -5.81 -4.80 14.81
CA SER A 153 -6.13 -4.78 16.25
C SER A 153 -6.74 -3.46 16.67
N VAL A 154 -7.50 -3.50 17.76
CA VAL A 154 -8.19 -2.33 18.35
C VAL A 154 -7.76 -2.18 19.81
N HIS A 155 -7.31 -0.99 20.17
CA HIS A 155 -6.88 -0.62 21.51
C HIS A 155 -7.77 0.51 22.05
N THR A 156 -8.35 0.31 23.23
CA THR A 156 -9.22 1.30 23.88
C THR A 156 -8.58 1.82 25.15
N VAL A 157 -8.32 3.12 25.19
CA VAL A 157 -7.73 3.81 26.34
C VAL A 157 -8.85 4.38 27.22
N ARG A 158 -8.71 4.28 28.54
CA ARG A 158 -9.66 4.82 29.53
C ARG A 158 -8.99 5.73 30.56
N ALA A 159 -7.65 5.74 30.61
CA ALA A 159 -6.88 6.58 31.52
C ALA A 159 -5.57 6.99 30.87
N GLN A 160 -5.02 8.14 31.24
CA GLN A 160 -3.76 8.66 30.70
C GLN A 160 -2.59 7.69 30.83
N SER A 161 -2.53 6.93 31.94
CA SER A 161 -1.48 5.93 32.16
C SER A 161 -1.44 4.79 31.15
N GLN A 162 -2.52 4.58 30.40
CA GLN A 162 -2.60 3.56 29.35
C GLN A 162 -2.13 4.06 27.98
N ILE A 163 -2.02 5.39 27.78
CA ILE A 163 -1.70 5.98 26.47
C ILE A 163 -0.39 5.43 25.91
N PRO A 164 0.75 5.51 26.62
CA PRO A 164 2.02 5.05 26.06
C PRO A 164 1.99 3.57 25.68
N SER A 165 1.57 2.71 26.60
CA SER A 165 1.55 1.26 26.37
C SER A 165 0.57 0.83 25.27
N ALA A 166 -0.56 1.52 25.11
CA ALA A 166 -1.51 1.24 24.03
C ALA A 166 -0.94 1.61 22.66
N ILE A 167 -0.25 2.75 22.57
CA ILE A 167 0.40 3.21 21.33
C ILE A 167 1.60 2.31 20.99
N GLU A 168 2.44 1.94 21.94
CA GLU A 168 3.55 1.00 21.75
C GLU A 168 3.06 -0.36 21.24
N ALA A 169 2.01 -0.94 21.87
CA ALA A 169 1.41 -2.20 21.43
C ALA A 169 0.81 -2.10 20.03
N ALA A 170 0.16 -0.97 19.71
CA ALA A 170 -0.41 -0.70 18.41
C ALA A 170 0.68 -0.54 17.33
N TRP A 171 1.73 0.21 17.63
CA TRP A 171 2.91 0.39 16.76
C TRP A 171 3.56 -0.96 16.43
N LYS A 172 3.88 -1.74 17.46
CA LYS A 172 4.42 -3.09 17.30
C LYS A 172 3.51 -3.97 16.44
N SER A 173 2.19 -3.95 16.70
CA SER A 173 1.21 -4.71 15.94
C SER A 173 1.16 -4.30 14.47
N ALA A 174 1.21 -2.98 14.15
CA ALA A 174 1.21 -2.49 12.78
C ALA A 174 2.41 -3.00 11.97
N LEU A 175 3.58 -3.09 12.59
CA LEU A 175 4.86 -3.47 11.97
C LEU A 175 5.16 -4.97 12.03
N THR A 176 4.49 -5.75 12.88
CA THR A 176 4.65 -7.22 12.90
C THR A 176 3.96 -7.83 11.67
N ALA A 177 4.62 -8.75 10.98
CA ALA A 177 4.07 -9.40 9.78
C ALA A 177 2.85 -10.31 10.12
N PRO A 178 1.78 -10.33 9.30
CA PRO A 178 1.53 -9.41 8.18
C PRO A 178 1.32 -7.98 8.69
N HIS A 179 1.98 -6.99 8.09
CA HIS A 179 1.74 -5.59 8.45
C HIS A 179 0.27 -5.23 8.26
N GLY A 180 -0.18 -4.14 8.87
CA GLY A 180 -1.56 -3.71 8.67
C GLY A 180 -1.98 -2.55 9.56
N PRO A 181 -3.15 -1.95 9.29
CA PRO A 181 -3.66 -0.84 10.08
C PRO A 181 -4.09 -1.31 11.47
N VAL A 182 -3.88 -0.42 12.44
CA VAL A 182 -4.27 -0.63 13.85
C VAL A 182 -5.04 0.59 14.33
N TRP A 183 -5.99 0.36 15.21
CA TRP A 183 -6.86 1.38 15.78
C TRP A 183 -6.60 1.61 17.26
N VAL A 184 -6.41 2.88 17.65
CA VAL A 184 -6.34 3.31 19.05
C VAL A 184 -7.41 4.38 19.26
N GLU A 185 -8.28 4.25 20.29
CA GLU A 185 -9.23 5.28 20.64
C GLU A 185 -9.02 5.80 22.06
N ILE A 186 -9.08 7.13 22.22
CA ILE A 186 -8.78 7.83 23.48
C ILE A 186 -9.88 8.86 23.76
N PRO A 187 -10.58 8.79 24.90
CA PRO A 187 -11.62 9.76 25.24
C PRO A 187 -11.11 11.20 25.30
N GLN A 188 -11.95 12.14 24.87
CA GLN A 188 -11.65 13.58 24.83
C GLN A 188 -11.16 14.13 26.17
N ASP A 189 -11.84 13.76 27.26
CA ASP A 189 -11.49 14.23 28.61
C ASP A 189 -10.14 13.66 29.08
N VAL A 190 -9.77 12.45 28.68
CA VAL A 190 -8.45 11.86 28.91
C VAL A 190 -7.36 12.63 28.15
N LEU A 191 -7.64 13.03 26.91
CA LEU A 191 -6.71 13.83 26.09
C LEU A 191 -6.52 15.25 26.61
N LEU A 192 -7.58 15.89 27.12
CA LEU A 192 -7.56 17.28 27.55
C LEU A 192 -7.09 17.48 28.99
N ALA A 193 -7.25 16.48 29.85
CA ALA A 193 -6.88 16.62 31.26
C ALA A 193 -5.38 16.87 31.43
N PRO A 194 -4.99 17.79 32.34
CA PRO A 194 -3.59 17.97 32.71
C PRO A 194 -2.95 16.66 33.14
N THR A 195 -1.68 16.42 32.77
CA THR A 195 -0.97 15.19 33.11
C THR A 195 0.23 15.47 34.01
N LEU A 196 0.41 14.59 35.01
CA LEU A 196 1.61 14.51 35.86
C LEU A 196 2.45 13.27 35.51
N ILE A 197 2.04 12.50 34.50
CA ILE A 197 2.81 11.35 34.03
C ILE A 197 4.15 11.86 33.47
N PRO A 198 5.28 11.23 33.81
CA PRO A 198 6.58 11.61 33.28
C PRO A 198 6.60 11.67 31.74
N VAL A 199 7.50 12.52 31.21
CA VAL A 199 7.70 12.62 29.75
C VAL A 199 8.15 11.26 29.20
N VAL A 200 7.51 10.81 28.11
CA VAL A 200 7.88 9.57 27.43
C VAL A 200 9.07 9.88 26.52
N THR A 201 10.22 9.25 26.81
CA THR A 201 11.50 9.54 26.12
C THR A 201 11.99 8.41 25.22
N GLY A 202 11.24 7.34 25.06
CA GLY A 202 11.58 6.20 24.22
C GLY A 202 10.54 5.09 24.39
N GLY A 203 10.51 4.16 23.45
CA GLY A 203 9.65 2.98 23.48
C GLY A 203 10.36 1.79 22.83
N ASP A 204 10.11 0.58 23.37
CA ASP A 204 10.63 -0.70 22.86
C ASP A 204 9.53 -1.44 22.09
N ALA A 205 9.17 -0.94 20.90
CA ALA A 205 8.12 -1.54 20.08
C ALA A 205 8.68 -2.19 18.80
N PHE A 206 9.66 -3.08 18.97
CA PHE A 206 10.21 -3.85 17.85
C PHE A 206 9.19 -4.88 17.33
N PRO A 207 9.05 -5.02 16.01
CA PRO A 207 8.19 -6.04 15.42
C PRO A 207 8.72 -7.44 15.75
N GLU A 208 7.80 -8.40 15.84
CA GLU A 208 8.17 -9.79 16.01
C GLU A 208 8.62 -10.38 14.68
N GLU A 209 9.75 -11.08 14.67
CA GLU A 209 10.17 -11.85 13.51
C GLU A 209 9.32 -13.13 13.39
N LEU A 210 9.04 -13.51 12.15
CA LEU A 210 8.28 -14.72 11.82
C LEU A 210 9.17 -15.68 10.99
N PRO A 211 10.10 -16.42 11.64
CA PRO A 211 10.97 -17.35 10.93
C PRO A 211 10.21 -18.59 10.47
N PRO A 212 10.61 -19.22 9.35
CA PRO A 212 10.03 -20.47 8.90
C PRO A 212 10.42 -21.62 9.84
N ARG A 213 9.57 -22.65 9.89
CA ARG A 213 9.90 -23.91 10.57
C ARG A 213 10.92 -24.68 9.72
N PRO A 214 12.09 -25.06 10.29
CA PRO A 214 13.18 -25.71 9.54
C PRO A 214 12.74 -26.98 8.82
N GLU A 215 11.86 -27.79 9.41
CA GLU A 215 11.38 -29.04 8.82
C GLU A 215 10.58 -28.78 7.54
N LEU A 216 9.73 -27.74 7.52
CA LEU A 216 8.95 -27.39 6.34
C LEU A 216 9.83 -26.79 5.25
N THR A 217 10.84 -26.01 5.64
CA THR A 217 11.82 -25.44 4.71
C THR A 217 12.65 -26.54 4.05
N ALA A 218 13.07 -27.56 4.79
CA ALA A 218 13.80 -28.70 4.23
C ALA A 218 12.96 -29.46 3.19
N VAL A 219 11.69 -29.75 3.50
CA VAL A 219 10.77 -30.40 2.53
C VAL A 219 10.58 -29.54 1.28
N ALA A 220 10.41 -28.22 1.46
CA ALA A 220 10.27 -27.29 0.33
C ALA A 220 11.54 -27.25 -0.54
N ALA A 221 12.72 -27.24 0.08
CA ALA A 221 14.00 -27.24 -0.61
C ALA A 221 14.21 -28.53 -1.42
N ASP A 222 13.86 -29.68 -0.86
CA ASP A 222 13.92 -30.98 -1.56
C ASP A 222 12.99 -31.01 -2.78
N LEU A 223 11.75 -30.53 -2.64
CA LEU A 223 10.80 -30.42 -3.74
C LEU A 223 11.31 -29.51 -4.85
N LEU A 224 11.81 -28.32 -4.50
CA LEU A 224 12.34 -27.35 -5.46
C LEU A 224 13.60 -27.84 -6.17
N SER A 225 14.52 -28.49 -5.43
CA SER A 225 15.77 -29.01 -5.98
C SER A 225 15.54 -30.19 -6.95
N SER A 226 14.52 -31.01 -6.70
CA SER A 226 14.16 -32.16 -7.54
C SER A 226 13.18 -31.82 -8.66
N ALA A 227 12.60 -30.62 -8.67
CA ALA A 227 11.61 -30.23 -9.68
C ALA A 227 12.20 -30.20 -11.09
N ALA A 228 11.51 -30.76 -12.08
CA ALA A 228 11.91 -30.69 -13.49
C ALA A 228 11.58 -29.32 -14.09
N ARG A 229 10.46 -28.72 -13.68
CA ARG A 229 9.95 -27.42 -14.18
C ARG A 229 9.41 -26.55 -13.03
N PRO A 230 10.28 -26.02 -12.16
CA PRO A 230 9.83 -25.12 -11.11
C PRO A 230 9.40 -23.79 -11.69
N ALA A 231 8.42 -23.13 -11.04
CA ALA A 231 8.01 -21.75 -11.32
C ALA A 231 7.74 -21.00 -10.01
N ILE A 232 7.81 -19.67 -10.04
CA ILE A 232 7.62 -18.82 -8.85
C ILE A 232 6.56 -17.78 -9.13
N ILE A 233 5.61 -17.62 -8.18
CA ILE A 233 4.67 -16.50 -8.11
C ILE A 233 5.11 -15.61 -6.96
N ALA A 234 5.48 -14.37 -7.27
CA ALA A 234 5.96 -13.40 -6.29
C ALA A 234 4.88 -12.35 -5.99
N GLY A 235 4.41 -12.32 -4.76
CA GLY A 235 3.40 -11.40 -4.28
C GLY A 235 3.95 -10.20 -3.51
N GLY A 236 3.03 -9.38 -2.97
CA GLY A 236 3.35 -8.17 -2.21
C GLY A 236 4.19 -8.42 -0.95
N GLY A 237 4.11 -9.61 -0.35
CA GLY A 237 4.95 -9.97 0.79
C GLY A 237 6.44 -9.91 0.50
N VAL A 238 6.86 -10.21 -0.75
CA VAL A 238 8.27 -10.09 -1.18
C VAL A 238 8.73 -8.64 -1.15
N VAL A 239 7.88 -7.72 -1.60
CA VAL A 239 8.19 -6.28 -1.62
C VAL A 239 8.27 -5.74 -0.19
N ARG A 240 7.24 -6.02 0.63
CA ARG A 240 7.13 -5.51 2.00
C ARG A 240 8.22 -6.01 2.94
N SER A 241 8.74 -7.22 2.73
CA SER A 241 9.81 -7.80 3.54
C SER A 241 11.23 -7.51 2.99
N ASP A 242 11.35 -6.65 1.97
CA ASP A 242 12.62 -6.38 1.27
C ASP A 242 13.34 -7.67 0.81
N ALA A 243 12.58 -8.59 0.24
CA ALA A 243 13.09 -9.92 -0.15
C ALA A 243 13.42 -10.06 -1.64
N SER A 244 13.30 -8.98 -2.45
CA SER A 244 13.48 -9.01 -3.91
C SER A 244 14.84 -9.53 -4.35
N GLY A 245 15.91 -9.16 -3.65
CA GLY A 245 17.26 -9.67 -3.92
C GLY A 245 17.41 -11.17 -3.65
N LYS A 246 16.75 -11.68 -2.60
CA LYS A 246 16.76 -13.12 -2.26
C LYS A 246 15.88 -13.90 -3.24
N LEU A 247 14.72 -13.37 -3.63
CA LEU A 247 13.87 -13.95 -4.67
C LEU A 247 14.64 -14.13 -5.98
N ARG A 248 15.33 -13.07 -6.43
CA ARG A 248 16.13 -13.11 -7.64
C ARG A 248 17.19 -14.21 -7.57
N ARG A 249 17.97 -14.25 -6.50
CA ARG A 249 19.01 -15.25 -6.31
C ARG A 249 18.44 -16.69 -6.29
N LEU A 250 17.30 -16.89 -5.63
CA LEU A 250 16.64 -18.20 -5.60
C LEU A 250 16.16 -18.63 -6.99
N ALA A 251 15.54 -17.72 -7.74
CA ALA A 251 15.10 -17.97 -9.11
C ALA A 251 16.27 -18.33 -10.04
N GLU A 252 17.40 -17.62 -9.92
CA GLU A 252 18.63 -17.90 -10.67
C GLU A 252 19.21 -19.28 -10.31
N LEU A 253 19.29 -19.63 -9.02
CA LEU A 253 19.78 -20.95 -8.57
C LEU A 253 18.90 -22.11 -9.06
N LEU A 254 17.58 -21.92 -9.06
CA LEU A 254 16.61 -22.94 -9.47
C LEU A 254 16.33 -22.90 -10.98
N GLN A 255 16.82 -21.91 -11.72
CA GLN A 255 16.43 -21.63 -13.11
C GLN A 255 14.89 -21.59 -13.25
N ALA A 256 14.21 -21.00 -12.26
CA ALA A 256 12.76 -20.96 -12.15
C ALA A 256 12.21 -19.64 -12.72
N PRO A 257 11.34 -19.69 -13.75
CA PRO A 257 10.62 -18.50 -14.21
C PRO A 257 9.78 -17.87 -13.11
N VAL A 258 9.74 -16.53 -13.10
CA VAL A 258 9.05 -15.73 -12.07
C VAL A 258 7.97 -14.88 -12.72
N VAL A 259 6.74 -14.95 -12.20
CA VAL A 259 5.69 -13.97 -12.45
C VAL A 259 5.42 -13.17 -11.17
N THR A 260 5.15 -11.88 -11.30
CA THR A 260 4.72 -11.07 -10.15
C THR A 260 3.22 -10.86 -10.19
N THR A 261 2.58 -10.88 -9.01
CA THR A 261 1.20 -10.41 -8.86
C THR A 261 1.17 -8.88 -8.95
N PRO A 262 -0.01 -8.24 -9.11
CA PRO A 262 -0.09 -6.78 -9.02
C PRO A 262 0.57 -6.20 -7.76
N GLY A 263 0.35 -6.81 -6.58
CA GLY A 263 0.99 -6.39 -5.32
C GLY A 263 2.48 -6.70 -5.22
N GLY A 264 2.99 -7.66 -6.01
CA GLY A 264 4.40 -8.02 -6.09
C GLY A 264 5.16 -7.30 -7.21
N LYS A 265 4.53 -6.37 -7.90
CA LYS A 265 5.12 -5.69 -9.05
C LYS A 265 6.44 -5.00 -8.71
N GLY A 266 7.45 -5.24 -9.55
CA GLY A 266 8.82 -4.76 -9.31
C GLY A 266 9.67 -5.65 -8.39
N ALA A 267 9.10 -6.67 -7.72
CA ALA A 267 9.86 -7.60 -6.89
C ALA A 267 10.89 -8.43 -7.68
N PHE A 268 10.67 -8.59 -8.98
CA PHE A 268 11.60 -9.27 -9.88
C PHE A 268 11.89 -8.39 -11.11
N PRO A 269 13.14 -8.30 -11.59
CA PRO A 269 13.49 -7.40 -12.67
C PRO A 269 12.72 -7.72 -13.95
N TRP A 270 12.09 -6.70 -14.54
CA TRP A 270 11.21 -6.81 -15.71
C TRP A 270 11.89 -7.44 -16.94
N THR A 271 13.17 -7.12 -17.15
CA THR A 271 13.95 -7.56 -18.30
C THR A 271 14.77 -8.82 -18.05
N HIS A 272 14.66 -9.43 -16.87
CA HIS A 272 15.40 -10.63 -16.53
C HIS A 272 14.98 -11.80 -17.45
N PRO A 273 15.90 -12.67 -17.93
CA PRO A 273 15.55 -13.79 -18.82
C PRO A 273 14.51 -14.77 -18.26
N LEU A 274 14.38 -14.87 -16.93
CA LEU A 274 13.39 -15.69 -16.25
C LEU A 274 12.10 -14.92 -15.88
N SER A 275 11.94 -13.66 -16.30
CA SER A 275 10.79 -12.83 -15.93
C SER A 275 9.60 -13.06 -16.87
N LEU A 276 8.52 -13.62 -16.35
CA LEU A 276 7.19 -13.61 -16.99
C LEU A 276 6.47 -12.27 -16.78
N ARG A 277 7.19 -11.28 -16.23
CA ARG A 277 6.68 -9.94 -15.91
C ARG A 277 5.52 -10.01 -14.90
N SER A 278 4.42 -9.27 -15.16
CA SER A 278 3.23 -9.28 -14.30
C SER A 278 1.98 -9.81 -15.04
N TRP A 279 2.16 -10.68 -16.02
CA TRP A 279 1.07 -11.22 -16.82
C TRP A 279 0.35 -12.40 -16.14
N ILE A 280 0.13 -12.32 -14.81
CA ILE A 280 -0.52 -13.39 -14.03
C ILE A 280 -2.00 -13.58 -14.44
N GLU A 281 -2.64 -12.55 -14.99
CA GLU A 281 -4.03 -12.61 -15.46
C GLU A 281 -4.17 -13.05 -16.92
N ASP A 282 -3.06 -13.45 -17.57
CA ASP A 282 -3.05 -13.96 -18.94
C ASP A 282 -3.01 -15.48 -18.97
N ARG A 283 -3.90 -16.09 -19.81
CA ARG A 283 -4.02 -17.55 -19.94
C ARG A 283 -2.71 -18.21 -20.33
N HIS A 284 -1.92 -17.62 -21.21
CA HIS A 284 -0.63 -18.20 -21.60
C HIS A 284 0.35 -18.29 -20.43
N THR A 285 0.27 -17.34 -19.50
CA THR A 285 1.07 -17.36 -18.27
C THR A 285 0.51 -18.38 -17.27
N THR A 286 -0.80 -18.42 -17.07
CA THR A 286 -1.40 -19.40 -16.14
C THR A 286 -1.25 -20.81 -16.65
N ASP A 287 -1.41 -21.09 -17.93
CA ASP A 287 -1.14 -22.41 -18.52
C ASP A 287 0.30 -22.86 -18.30
N PHE A 288 1.27 -21.92 -18.46
CA PHE A 288 2.68 -22.19 -18.16
C PHE A 288 2.90 -22.56 -16.69
N LEU A 289 2.25 -21.85 -15.77
CA LEU A 289 2.34 -22.12 -14.33
C LEU A 289 1.63 -23.42 -13.94
N GLU A 290 0.52 -23.76 -14.59
CA GLU A 290 -0.21 -25.00 -14.38
C GLU A 290 0.59 -26.25 -14.82
N ASP A 291 1.45 -26.09 -15.83
CA ASP A 291 2.33 -27.14 -16.32
C ASP A 291 3.62 -27.30 -15.50
N ALA A 292 3.87 -26.41 -14.53
CA ALA A 292 4.99 -26.54 -13.59
C ALA A 292 4.74 -27.73 -12.65
N ASP A 293 5.78 -28.51 -12.37
CA ASP A 293 5.71 -29.63 -11.42
C ASP A 293 5.81 -29.17 -9.96
N VAL A 294 6.44 -27.99 -9.74
CA VAL A 294 6.45 -27.29 -8.45
C VAL A 294 6.24 -25.80 -8.67
N VAL A 295 5.24 -25.21 -8.01
CA VAL A 295 5.00 -23.76 -7.98
C VAL A 295 5.30 -23.25 -6.59
N LEU A 296 6.27 -22.35 -6.48
CA LEU A 296 6.58 -21.63 -5.24
C LEU A 296 5.83 -20.30 -5.24
N VAL A 297 4.92 -20.12 -4.30
CA VAL A 297 4.17 -18.87 -4.07
C VAL A 297 4.77 -18.15 -2.88
N VAL A 298 5.21 -16.91 -3.05
CA VAL A 298 5.87 -16.15 -1.99
C VAL A 298 5.12 -14.85 -1.72
N GLY A 299 4.55 -14.72 -0.52
CA GLY A 299 3.87 -13.52 -0.06
C GLY A 299 2.63 -13.16 -0.86
N SER A 300 1.85 -14.17 -1.24
CA SER A 300 0.56 -14.02 -1.93
C SER A 300 -0.45 -15.07 -1.46
N GLY A 301 -1.67 -14.61 -1.15
CA GLY A 301 -2.80 -15.49 -0.85
C GLY A 301 -3.45 -16.10 -2.09
N LEU A 302 -2.96 -15.85 -3.31
CA LEU A 302 -3.55 -16.30 -4.56
C LEU A 302 -5.05 -15.99 -4.66
N GLY A 303 -5.43 -14.76 -4.29
CA GLY A 303 -6.80 -14.28 -4.44
C GLY A 303 -7.16 -14.04 -5.92
N GLU A 304 -8.31 -13.46 -6.16
CA GLU A 304 -8.95 -13.32 -7.48
C GLU A 304 -7.99 -12.84 -8.57
N LEU A 305 -7.39 -11.66 -8.43
CA LEU A 305 -6.45 -11.09 -9.41
C LEU A 305 -5.14 -11.88 -9.54
N SER A 306 -4.70 -12.52 -8.46
CA SER A 306 -3.43 -13.27 -8.44
C SER A 306 -3.55 -14.72 -8.89
N SER A 307 -4.74 -15.15 -9.28
CA SER A 307 -5.06 -16.51 -9.76
C SER A 307 -5.90 -16.49 -11.04
N ASN A 308 -5.80 -15.40 -11.81
CA ASN A 308 -6.60 -15.18 -13.02
C ASN A 308 -8.09 -15.45 -12.75
N TYR A 309 -8.65 -14.73 -11.79
CA TYR A 309 -10.06 -14.86 -11.38
C TYR A 309 -10.45 -16.28 -10.96
N HIS A 310 -9.58 -16.93 -10.17
CA HIS A 310 -9.75 -18.31 -9.67
C HIS A 310 -9.80 -19.39 -10.78
N THR A 311 -9.35 -19.08 -11.99
CA THR A 311 -9.24 -20.07 -13.07
C THR A 311 -7.92 -20.86 -13.01
N PHE A 312 -6.88 -20.36 -12.34
CA PHE A 312 -5.60 -21.04 -12.14
C PHE A 312 -5.76 -22.36 -11.38
N LYS A 313 -5.33 -23.48 -12.01
CA LYS A 313 -5.46 -24.86 -11.48
C LYS A 313 -4.13 -25.58 -11.57
N PRO A 314 -3.21 -25.36 -10.60
CA PRO A 314 -1.90 -25.99 -10.62
C PRO A 314 -2.00 -27.51 -10.63
N ARG A 315 -1.29 -28.18 -11.54
CA ARG A 315 -1.24 -29.65 -11.66
C ARG A 315 -0.13 -30.25 -10.83
N GLY A 316 0.90 -29.45 -10.56
CA GLY A 316 2.04 -29.83 -9.73
C GLY A 316 1.83 -29.53 -8.25
N ARG A 317 2.92 -29.63 -7.50
CA ARG A 317 2.94 -29.29 -6.08
C ARG A 317 2.98 -27.78 -5.90
N VAL A 318 2.19 -27.27 -4.97
CA VAL A 318 2.26 -25.87 -4.54
C VAL A 318 2.99 -25.79 -3.20
N ILE A 319 3.94 -24.86 -3.10
CA ILE A 319 4.58 -24.44 -1.84
C ILE A 319 4.16 -22.99 -1.64
N GLN A 320 3.57 -22.66 -0.49
CA GLN A 320 3.12 -21.30 -0.20
C GLN A 320 3.83 -20.76 1.04
N ILE A 321 4.56 -19.66 0.88
CA ILE A 321 5.16 -18.88 1.97
C ILE A 321 4.26 -17.66 2.19
N GLU A 322 3.63 -17.58 3.35
CA GLU A 322 2.69 -16.51 3.67
C GLU A 322 2.74 -16.18 5.17
N ALA A 323 2.75 -14.88 5.47
CA ALA A 323 2.77 -14.39 6.85
C ALA A 323 1.36 -14.31 7.49
N ASP A 324 0.32 -14.28 6.67
CA ASP A 324 -1.08 -14.25 7.11
C ASP A 324 -1.64 -15.68 7.14
N LEU A 325 -1.87 -16.19 8.37
CA LEU A 325 -2.47 -17.52 8.56
C LEU A 325 -3.85 -17.66 7.91
N GLY A 326 -4.61 -16.57 7.79
CA GLY A 326 -5.92 -16.58 7.13
C GLY A 326 -5.83 -16.75 5.60
N LYS A 327 -4.68 -16.43 5.01
CA LYS A 327 -4.41 -16.57 3.57
C LYS A 327 -3.61 -17.83 3.22
N LEU A 328 -2.94 -18.42 4.21
CA LEU A 328 -2.15 -19.63 4.01
C LEU A 328 -3.07 -20.81 3.64
N GLU A 329 -2.83 -21.44 2.49
CA GLU A 329 -3.59 -22.56 1.94
C GLU A 329 -5.10 -22.28 1.72
N SER A 330 -5.52 -21.02 1.77
CA SER A 330 -6.94 -20.66 1.71
C SER A 330 -7.57 -20.90 0.33
N ASN A 331 -6.82 -20.77 -0.74
CA ASN A 331 -7.32 -20.92 -2.13
C ASN A 331 -6.84 -22.19 -2.83
N HIS A 332 -5.67 -22.70 -2.47
CA HIS A 332 -5.10 -23.92 -3.06
C HIS A 332 -4.46 -24.80 -1.98
N PRO A 333 -4.61 -26.14 -2.05
CA PRO A 333 -3.84 -27.05 -1.21
C PRO A 333 -2.34 -26.84 -1.48
N ALA A 334 -1.54 -26.67 -0.43
CA ALA A 334 -0.12 -26.39 -0.55
C ALA A 334 0.70 -27.03 0.58
N LEU A 335 2.02 -27.05 0.43
CA LEU A 335 2.93 -27.11 1.55
C LEU A 335 3.01 -25.69 2.12
N GLY A 336 2.20 -25.39 3.13
CA GLY A 336 2.12 -24.07 3.75
C GLY A 336 3.29 -23.81 4.71
N ILE A 337 3.99 -22.70 4.49
CA ILE A 337 5.07 -22.20 5.36
C ILE A 337 4.64 -20.84 5.92
N HIS A 338 4.19 -20.82 7.17
CA HIS A 338 3.85 -19.60 7.88
C HIS A 338 5.14 -18.88 8.27
N ALA A 339 5.53 -17.87 7.51
CA ALA A 339 6.79 -17.16 7.70
C ALA A 339 6.82 -15.80 6.97
N ASP A 340 7.68 -14.92 7.43
CA ASP A 340 8.13 -13.75 6.67
C ASP A 340 8.87 -14.18 5.40
N ALA A 341 8.58 -13.52 4.27
CA ALA A 341 9.14 -13.92 2.98
C ALA A 341 10.67 -13.79 2.94
N ARG A 342 11.26 -12.77 3.58
CA ARG A 342 12.71 -12.56 3.62
C ARG A 342 13.41 -13.69 4.38
N LEU A 343 12.86 -14.09 5.52
CA LEU A 343 13.42 -15.15 6.36
C LEU A 343 13.26 -16.52 5.70
N ALA A 344 12.10 -16.78 5.09
CA ALA A 344 11.86 -18.05 4.41
C ALA A 344 12.73 -18.20 3.14
N LEU A 345 12.85 -17.16 2.31
CA LEU A 345 13.73 -17.17 1.15
C LEU A 345 15.21 -17.31 1.55
N GLN A 346 15.64 -16.70 2.68
CA GLN A 346 16.98 -16.89 3.19
C GLN A 346 17.23 -18.37 3.55
N ALA A 347 16.32 -18.99 4.28
CA ALA A 347 16.44 -20.38 4.67
C ALA A 347 16.43 -21.36 3.46
N LEU A 348 15.62 -21.06 2.43
CA LEU A 348 15.65 -21.83 1.18
C LEU A 348 16.98 -21.69 0.44
N LEU A 349 17.55 -20.49 0.35
CA LEU A 349 18.84 -20.24 -0.30
C LEU A 349 20.00 -21.02 0.34
N GLU A 350 19.91 -21.32 1.63
CA GLU A 350 20.92 -22.09 2.38
C GLU A 350 20.78 -23.62 2.14
N THR A 351 19.65 -24.06 1.61
CA THR A 351 19.29 -25.49 1.58
C THR A 351 19.09 -26.05 0.17
N VAL A 352 18.62 -25.22 -0.80
CA VAL A 352 18.36 -25.70 -2.18
C VAL A 352 19.66 -26.04 -2.91
N THR A 353 19.57 -27.04 -3.80
CA THR A 353 20.66 -27.39 -4.70
C THR A 353 20.52 -26.61 -6.01
N GLU A 354 21.64 -26.08 -6.51
CA GLU A 354 21.69 -25.39 -7.80
C GLU A 354 21.27 -26.33 -8.94
N ARG A 355 20.49 -25.79 -9.86
CA ARG A 355 19.98 -26.49 -11.04
C ARG A 355 20.50 -25.83 -12.32
N SER A 356 20.59 -26.64 -13.37
CA SER A 356 20.89 -26.13 -14.71
C SER A 356 19.72 -26.46 -15.65
N ASP A 357 19.08 -25.40 -16.16
CA ASP A 357 18.04 -25.51 -17.19
C ASP A 357 18.22 -24.38 -18.23
N PRO A 358 19.10 -24.57 -19.21
CA PRO A 358 19.39 -23.55 -20.22
C PRO A 358 18.18 -23.24 -21.13
N SER A 359 17.11 -24.06 -21.08
CA SER A 359 15.90 -23.84 -21.86
C SER A 359 14.87 -22.95 -21.15
N ALA A 360 15.02 -22.67 -19.85
CA ALA A 360 14.06 -21.86 -19.10
C ALA A 360 13.85 -20.44 -19.69
N PRO A 361 14.90 -19.69 -20.09
CA PRO A 361 14.72 -18.40 -20.73
C PRO A 361 13.98 -18.45 -22.07
N GLU A 362 14.15 -19.54 -22.85
CA GLU A 362 13.45 -19.72 -24.13
C GLU A 362 11.95 -19.91 -23.89
N ARG A 363 11.57 -20.78 -22.94
CA ARG A 363 10.17 -21.00 -22.56
C ARG A 363 9.50 -19.70 -22.09
N VAL A 364 10.20 -18.88 -21.31
CA VAL A 364 9.70 -17.55 -20.90
C VAL A 364 9.44 -16.66 -22.12
N ARG A 365 10.37 -16.64 -23.07
CA ARG A 365 10.24 -15.83 -24.29
C ARG A 365 9.05 -16.27 -25.13
N GLU A 366 8.83 -17.59 -25.27
CA GLU A 366 7.68 -18.16 -25.98
C GLU A 366 6.35 -17.72 -25.35
N VAL A 367 6.23 -17.74 -24.01
CA VAL A 367 5.04 -17.26 -23.30
C VAL A 367 4.82 -15.78 -23.56
N LEU A 368 5.85 -14.96 -23.37
CA LEU A 368 5.75 -13.50 -23.59
C LEU A 368 5.43 -13.14 -25.04
N THR A 369 5.88 -13.93 -26.02
CA THR A 369 5.52 -13.75 -27.42
C THR A 369 4.04 -14.02 -27.62
N LYS A 370 3.49 -15.12 -27.09
CA LYS A 370 2.06 -15.43 -27.19
C LYS A 370 1.19 -14.35 -26.54
N VAL A 371 1.61 -13.84 -25.39
CA VAL A 371 0.92 -12.70 -24.74
C VAL A 371 0.95 -11.45 -25.64
N ALA A 372 2.12 -11.13 -26.20
CA ALA A 372 2.26 -9.95 -27.09
C ALA A 372 1.41 -10.09 -28.35
N ASP A 373 1.41 -11.28 -29.00
CA ASP A 373 0.61 -11.55 -30.20
C ASP A 373 -0.89 -11.43 -29.90
N ARG A 374 -1.34 -11.96 -28.74
CA ARG A 374 -2.73 -11.84 -28.30
C ARG A 374 -3.16 -10.38 -28.10
N ILE A 375 -2.31 -9.58 -27.47
CA ILE A 375 -2.61 -8.14 -27.26
C ILE A 375 -2.58 -7.39 -28.60
N ALA A 376 -1.61 -7.66 -29.47
CA ALA A 376 -1.50 -7.02 -30.79
C ALA A 376 -2.72 -7.29 -31.68
N ALA A 377 -3.33 -8.49 -31.56
CA ALA A 377 -4.53 -8.85 -32.32
C ALA A 377 -5.78 -8.06 -31.92
N GLN A 378 -5.78 -7.30 -30.84
CA GLN A 378 -6.92 -6.56 -30.32
C GLN A 378 -6.95 -5.08 -30.73
N GLU A 379 -5.97 -4.61 -31.49
CA GLU A 379 -5.89 -3.21 -31.96
C GLU A 379 -5.93 -2.17 -30.82
N LEU A 380 -5.25 -2.46 -29.68
CA LEU A 380 -5.16 -1.63 -28.49
C LEU A 380 -3.83 -0.85 -28.45
N THR A 381 -3.50 -0.16 -29.54
CA THR A 381 -2.21 0.53 -29.72
C THR A 381 -2.12 1.77 -28.83
N LEU A 382 -3.23 2.50 -28.66
CA LEU A 382 -3.28 3.73 -27.87
C LEU A 382 -2.86 3.49 -26.42
N GLU A 383 -3.43 2.48 -25.76
CA GLU A 383 -3.18 2.16 -24.37
C GLU A 383 -1.71 1.79 -24.14
N GLN A 384 -1.13 1.00 -25.06
CA GLN A 384 0.27 0.60 -25.02
C GLN A 384 1.20 1.81 -25.22
N GLU A 385 0.90 2.71 -26.16
CA GLU A 385 1.66 3.93 -26.43
C GLU A 385 1.61 4.91 -25.25
N LEU A 386 0.47 5.04 -24.59
CA LEU A 386 0.32 5.86 -23.39
C LEU A 386 1.18 5.34 -22.25
N LEU A 387 1.15 4.03 -21.97
CA LEU A 387 2.01 3.43 -20.94
C LEU A 387 3.50 3.61 -21.28
N ALA A 388 3.88 3.44 -22.55
CA ALA A 388 5.24 3.68 -22.99
C ALA A 388 5.66 5.15 -22.84
N SER A 389 4.75 6.08 -23.11
CA SER A 389 4.97 7.53 -22.94
C SER A 389 5.15 7.90 -21.47
N ILE A 390 4.31 7.39 -20.59
CA ILE A 390 4.44 7.56 -19.14
C ILE A 390 5.78 6.96 -18.67
N ARG A 391 6.15 5.75 -19.13
CA ARG A 391 7.41 5.14 -18.71
C ARG A 391 8.64 5.92 -19.17
N ARG A 392 8.60 6.52 -20.36
CA ARG A 392 9.70 7.37 -20.84
C ARG A 392 9.88 8.63 -20.02
N ALA A 393 8.77 9.25 -19.61
CA ALA A 393 8.78 10.51 -18.88
C ALA A 393 9.12 10.33 -17.40
N LEU A 394 8.58 9.27 -16.76
CA LEU A 394 8.73 9.04 -15.33
C LEU A 394 10.18 8.67 -14.98
N PRO A 395 10.89 9.40 -14.10
CA PRO A 395 12.21 9.03 -13.65
C PRO A 395 12.26 7.62 -13.08
N ALA A 396 13.38 6.92 -13.22
CA ALA A 396 13.47 5.48 -12.90
C ALA A 396 13.25 5.16 -11.41
N ALA A 397 13.60 6.08 -10.53
CA ALA A 397 13.43 5.94 -9.08
C ALA A 397 12.14 6.56 -8.53
N SER A 398 11.34 7.22 -9.38
CA SER A 398 10.09 7.87 -8.98
C SER A 398 8.97 6.86 -8.78
N PRO A 399 8.31 6.85 -7.62
CA PRO A 399 7.14 6.02 -7.39
C PRO A 399 5.91 6.56 -8.12
N SER A 400 4.97 5.67 -8.42
CA SER A 400 3.70 5.99 -9.06
C SER A 400 2.51 5.37 -8.33
N PHE A 401 1.44 6.14 -8.18
CA PHE A 401 0.22 5.76 -7.50
C PHE A 401 -0.96 5.84 -8.45
N TRP A 402 -1.63 4.72 -8.65
CA TRP A 402 -2.65 4.56 -9.68
C TRP A 402 -4.01 4.31 -9.04
N ASP A 403 -4.98 5.13 -9.42
CA ASP A 403 -6.37 4.95 -9.04
C ASP A 403 -7.01 3.77 -9.82
N MET A 404 -8.23 3.39 -9.49
CA MET A 404 -9.00 2.37 -10.20
C MET A 404 -9.50 2.92 -11.54
N THR A 405 -8.67 2.84 -12.56
CA THR A 405 -8.93 3.35 -13.92
C THR A 405 -8.41 2.35 -14.96
N ILE A 406 -8.95 2.37 -16.18
CA ILE A 406 -8.52 1.47 -17.27
C ILE A 406 -6.99 1.46 -17.43
N LEU A 407 -6.36 2.64 -17.40
CA LEU A 407 -4.91 2.72 -17.55
C LEU A 407 -4.14 2.06 -16.39
N ALA A 408 -4.70 2.03 -15.18
CA ALA A 408 -4.11 1.32 -14.04
C ALA A 408 -4.22 -0.20 -14.20
N TYR A 409 -5.34 -0.71 -14.68
CA TYR A 409 -5.49 -2.14 -14.96
C TYR A 409 -4.50 -2.62 -16.03
N TRP A 410 -4.28 -1.81 -17.06
CA TRP A 410 -3.19 -2.02 -18.01
C TRP A 410 -1.82 -2.00 -17.33
N ALA A 411 -1.58 -1.04 -16.44
CA ALA A 411 -0.31 -0.90 -15.75
C ALA A 411 0.01 -2.09 -14.85
N TRP A 412 -0.99 -2.73 -14.23
CA TRP A 412 -0.77 -3.94 -13.41
C TRP A 412 -0.08 -5.05 -14.20
N SER A 413 -0.44 -5.24 -15.46
CA SER A 413 0.15 -6.28 -16.31
C SER A 413 1.32 -5.78 -17.16
N ALA A 414 1.19 -4.60 -17.80
CA ALA A 414 2.04 -4.15 -18.91
C ALA A 414 3.09 -3.08 -18.56
N PHE A 415 3.04 -2.43 -17.37
CA PHE A 415 3.96 -1.35 -17.04
C PHE A 415 5.23 -1.85 -16.33
N ASP A 416 6.42 -1.41 -16.76
CA ASP A 416 7.69 -1.69 -16.09
C ASP A 416 7.90 -0.70 -14.93
N ALA A 417 7.71 -1.17 -13.70
CA ALA A 417 7.87 -0.37 -12.50
C ALA A 417 9.32 0.02 -12.17
N LYS A 418 10.32 -0.60 -12.82
CA LYS A 418 11.78 -0.46 -12.59
C LYS A 418 12.31 -1.05 -11.28
N GLY A 419 11.48 -1.22 -10.26
CA GLY A 419 11.89 -1.79 -8.97
C GLY A 419 10.73 -2.01 -8.02
N PRO A 420 10.99 -2.62 -6.87
CA PRO A 420 10.00 -2.73 -5.80
C PRO A 420 9.60 -1.36 -5.26
N ASN A 421 8.40 -1.24 -4.72
CA ASN A 421 7.82 0.00 -4.16
C ASN A 421 7.71 1.19 -5.14
N LEU A 422 7.75 0.96 -6.46
CA LEU A 422 7.66 2.01 -7.48
C LEU A 422 6.35 2.01 -8.26
N LEU A 423 5.44 1.06 -8.02
CA LEU A 423 4.07 1.09 -8.52
C LEU A 423 3.11 0.60 -7.45
N HIS A 424 2.14 1.44 -7.12
CA HIS A 424 1.11 1.17 -6.14
C HIS A 424 -0.28 1.51 -6.70
N SER A 425 -1.30 0.80 -6.25
CA SER A 425 -2.70 1.11 -6.54
C SER A 425 -3.62 0.59 -5.44
N ALA A 426 -4.90 0.93 -5.51
CA ALA A 426 -5.93 0.45 -4.59
C ALA A 426 -6.39 -0.99 -4.91
N GLN A 427 -5.51 -1.84 -5.35
CA GLN A 427 -5.82 -3.22 -5.78
C GLN A 427 -6.24 -4.15 -4.64
N GLY A 428 -6.17 -3.70 -3.40
CA GLY A 428 -6.59 -4.47 -2.24
C GLY A 428 -8.09 -4.39 -1.97
N ALA A 429 -8.65 -3.17 -1.98
CA ALA A 429 -10.06 -2.89 -1.70
C ALA A 429 -10.79 -2.19 -2.85
N GLY A 430 -10.08 -1.64 -3.82
CA GLY A 430 -10.66 -1.02 -5.00
C GLY A 430 -11.29 0.36 -4.76
N GLY A 431 -10.87 1.07 -3.74
CA GLY A 431 -11.40 2.39 -3.40
C GLY A 431 -11.03 3.47 -4.42
N LEU A 432 -12.02 4.15 -5.00
CA LEU A 432 -11.80 5.30 -5.88
C LEU A 432 -11.20 6.48 -5.11
N GLY A 433 -10.42 7.32 -5.82
CA GLY A 433 -9.78 8.50 -5.27
C GLY A 433 -8.47 8.21 -4.52
N TYR A 434 -7.93 7.00 -4.63
CA TYR A 434 -6.68 6.58 -4.00
C TYR A 434 -5.45 7.30 -4.57
N GLY A 435 -5.33 7.40 -5.89
CA GLY A 435 -4.08 7.73 -6.58
C GLY A 435 -3.43 9.03 -6.10
N PHE A 436 -4.18 10.12 -6.04
CA PHE A 436 -3.63 11.43 -5.72
C PHE A 436 -3.26 11.60 -4.22
N PRO A 437 -4.14 11.33 -3.25
CA PRO A 437 -3.76 11.46 -1.84
C PRO A 437 -2.65 10.47 -1.43
N ALA A 438 -2.62 9.27 -1.99
CA ALA A 438 -1.54 8.33 -1.78
C ALA A 438 -0.20 8.89 -2.31
N ALA A 439 -0.20 9.51 -3.49
CA ALA A 439 0.98 10.17 -4.03
C ALA A 439 1.47 11.33 -3.14
N LEU A 440 0.56 12.08 -2.50
CA LEU A 440 0.94 13.10 -1.51
C LEU A 440 1.67 12.48 -0.31
N GLY A 441 1.17 11.35 0.19
CA GLY A 441 1.83 10.61 1.27
C GLY A 441 3.23 10.13 0.90
N ALA A 442 3.39 9.66 -0.34
CA ALA A 442 4.69 9.24 -0.87
C ALA A 442 5.67 10.39 -1.04
N ALA A 443 5.21 11.55 -1.54
CA ALA A 443 6.05 12.75 -1.65
C ALA A 443 6.49 13.31 -0.28
N VAL A 444 5.70 13.04 0.77
CA VAL A 444 6.10 13.33 2.15
C VAL A 444 7.15 12.35 2.65
N ALA A 445 7.02 11.06 2.29
CA ALA A 445 7.92 9.98 2.69
C ALA A 445 9.30 10.11 2.05
N ASP A 446 9.35 10.44 0.75
CA ASP A 446 10.59 10.64 0.01
C ASP A 446 10.51 11.92 -0.86
N PRO A 447 10.96 13.06 -0.33
CA PRO A 447 10.95 14.32 -1.07
C PRO A 447 12.07 14.44 -2.11
N SER A 448 12.91 13.44 -2.27
CA SER A 448 14.04 13.46 -3.22
C SER A 448 13.64 13.07 -4.65
N HIS A 449 12.46 12.49 -4.81
CA HIS A 449 11.95 12.04 -6.10
C HIS A 449 10.54 12.58 -6.37
N PRO A 450 10.26 13.11 -7.57
CA PRO A 450 8.90 13.49 -7.94
C PRO A 450 8.00 12.24 -8.00
N VAL A 451 6.75 12.40 -7.63
CA VAL A 451 5.78 11.29 -7.58
C VAL A 451 4.74 11.45 -8.69
N LEU A 452 4.41 10.36 -9.37
CA LEU A 452 3.29 10.33 -10.32
C LEU A 452 2.01 9.82 -9.63
N ALA A 453 0.93 10.59 -9.74
CA ALA A 453 -0.43 10.12 -9.50
C ALA A 453 -1.15 9.93 -10.84
N VAL A 454 -1.93 8.85 -10.98
CA VAL A 454 -2.76 8.60 -12.18
C VAL A 454 -4.19 8.30 -11.75
N SER A 455 -5.16 9.06 -12.25
CA SER A 455 -6.58 8.86 -11.97
C SER A 455 -7.40 8.97 -13.26
N GLY A 456 -8.56 8.31 -13.32
CA GLY A 456 -9.62 8.68 -14.24
C GLY A 456 -10.33 9.95 -13.73
N ASP A 457 -11.07 10.62 -14.61
CA ASP A 457 -11.82 11.83 -14.25
C ASP A 457 -12.85 11.58 -13.13
N GLY A 458 -13.53 10.44 -13.13
CA GLY A 458 -14.45 10.06 -12.05
C GLY A 458 -13.75 9.85 -10.73
N GLY A 459 -12.61 9.15 -10.71
CA GLY A 459 -11.79 8.93 -9.51
C GLY A 459 -11.17 10.22 -8.97
N ALA A 460 -10.75 11.12 -9.87
CA ALA A 460 -10.15 12.40 -9.50
C ALA A 460 -11.09 13.28 -8.66
N LEU A 461 -12.39 13.24 -8.90
CA LEU A 461 -13.37 14.03 -8.15
C LEU A 461 -13.48 13.62 -6.68
N TYR A 462 -13.13 12.38 -6.30
CA TYR A 462 -13.11 11.94 -4.91
C TYR A 462 -12.02 12.62 -4.06
N SER A 463 -10.95 13.08 -4.71
CA SER A 463 -9.78 13.63 -4.01
C SER A 463 -9.37 15.04 -4.49
N ILE A 464 -10.21 15.69 -5.27
CA ILE A 464 -9.91 17.00 -5.90
C ILE A 464 -9.57 18.10 -4.86
N ALA A 465 -10.16 18.04 -3.68
CA ALA A 465 -9.88 19.00 -2.60
C ALA A 465 -8.42 18.95 -2.12
N GLU A 466 -7.72 17.84 -2.35
CA GLU A 466 -6.33 17.65 -1.94
C GLU A 466 -5.33 18.43 -2.81
N LEU A 467 -5.77 19.07 -3.90
CA LEU A 467 -4.99 20.10 -4.58
C LEU A 467 -4.56 21.22 -3.62
N ALA A 468 -5.47 21.57 -2.67
CA ALA A 468 -5.14 22.51 -1.60
C ALA A 468 -4.04 21.99 -0.67
N THR A 469 -4.05 20.70 -0.35
CA THR A 469 -3.01 20.05 0.46
C THR A 469 -1.68 20.02 -0.29
N ALA A 470 -1.68 19.58 -1.54
CA ALA A 470 -0.50 19.56 -2.39
C ALA A 470 0.18 20.94 -2.46
N ARG A 471 -0.62 21.98 -2.70
CA ARG A 471 -0.14 23.37 -2.76
C ARG A 471 0.31 23.90 -1.41
N GLN A 472 -0.40 23.59 -0.32
CA GLN A 472 -0.08 24.06 1.03
C GLN A 472 1.30 23.58 1.51
N TYR A 473 1.66 22.33 1.19
CA TYR A 473 2.92 21.72 1.62
C TYR A 473 3.97 21.66 0.50
N ASP A 474 3.66 22.23 -0.67
CA ASP A 474 4.52 22.26 -1.87
C ASP A 474 5.07 20.89 -2.26
N LEU A 475 4.16 19.89 -2.30
CA LEU A 475 4.52 18.49 -2.54
C LEU A 475 4.77 18.24 -4.04
N ASP A 476 5.88 17.63 -4.36
CA ASP A 476 6.30 17.34 -5.73
C ASP A 476 5.54 16.13 -6.29
N VAL A 477 4.30 16.37 -6.70
CA VAL A 477 3.39 15.37 -7.28
C VAL A 477 2.86 15.85 -8.62
N THR A 478 3.12 15.10 -9.67
CA THR A 478 2.46 15.27 -10.97
C THR A 478 1.22 14.38 -11.03
N TRP A 479 0.05 14.99 -11.16
CA TRP A 479 -1.22 14.28 -11.25
C TRP A 479 -1.70 14.19 -12.70
N LEU A 480 -1.61 13.00 -13.30
CA LEU A 480 -2.18 12.68 -14.61
C LEU A 480 -3.66 12.28 -14.43
N ILE A 481 -4.56 13.06 -15.00
CA ILE A 481 -6.00 12.78 -15.05
C ILE A 481 -6.34 12.34 -16.48
N VAL A 482 -6.79 11.10 -16.64
CA VAL A 482 -7.35 10.59 -17.90
C VAL A 482 -8.84 10.92 -17.94
N ASP A 483 -9.21 11.85 -18.82
CA ASP A 483 -10.56 12.37 -18.97
C ASP A 483 -11.29 11.60 -20.10
N ASP A 484 -12.04 10.55 -19.73
CA ASP A 484 -12.77 9.70 -20.66
C ASP A 484 -14.29 9.89 -20.62
N GLY A 485 -14.78 10.82 -19.81
CA GLY A 485 -16.19 11.18 -19.74
C GLY A 485 -16.97 10.59 -18.58
N GLY A 486 -16.33 9.86 -17.67
CA GLY A 486 -17.01 9.26 -16.54
C GLY A 486 -16.36 8.00 -15.99
N TYR A 487 -17.15 7.00 -15.66
CA TYR A 487 -16.66 5.72 -15.16
C TYR A 487 -16.41 4.75 -16.32
N GLY A 488 -15.34 4.98 -17.11
CA GLY A 488 -15.05 4.28 -18.35
C GLY A 488 -15.01 2.76 -18.23
N ILE A 489 -14.36 2.22 -17.19
CA ILE A 489 -14.31 0.77 -16.98
C ILE A 489 -15.71 0.15 -16.71
N LEU A 490 -16.56 0.85 -15.96
CA LEU A 490 -17.93 0.38 -15.71
C LEU A 490 -18.80 0.48 -16.96
N ARG A 491 -18.56 1.51 -17.80
CA ARG A 491 -19.18 1.64 -19.11
C ARG A 491 -18.86 0.43 -19.99
N GLU A 492 -17.60 0.04 -20.04
CA GLU A 492 -17.13 -1.13 -20.80
C GLU A 492 -17.79 -2.41 -20.28
N TYR A 493 -17.70 -2.69 -18.99
CA TYR A 493 -18.30 -3.89 -18.37
C TYR A 493 -19.81 -3.98 -18.58
N MET A 494 -20.55 -2.86 -18.46
CA MET A 494 -21.99 -2.84 -18.68
C MET A 494 -22.34 -3.05 -20.16
N THR A 495 -21.57 -2.45 -21.06
CA THR A 495 -21.75 -2.66 -22.51
C THR A 495 -21.56 -4.13 -22.88
N ASP A 496 -20.51 -4.76 -22.36
CA ASP A 496 -20.21 -6.17 -22.65
C ASP A 496 -21.25 -7.12 -22.04
N ALA A 497 -21.70 -6.84 -20.81
CA ALA A 497 -22.64 -7.71 -20.11
C ALA A 497 -24.10 -7.52 -20.55
N PHE A 498 -24.51 -6.29 -20.89
CA PHE A 498 -25.91 -5.92 -21.06
C PHE A 498 -26.21 -5.20 -22.38
N GLY A 499 -25.20 -4.77 -23.14
CA GLY A 499 -25.36 -3.99 -24.38
C GLY A 499 -25.69 -2.52 -24.17
N GLU A 500 -25.99 -2.10 -22.95
CA GLU A 500 -26.35 -0.72 -22.58
C GLU A 500 -25.69 -0.30 -21.27
N THR A 501 -25.52 1.01 -21.07
CA THR A 501 -24.90 1.58 -19.86
C THR A 501 -25.86 2.46 -19.09
N THR A 502 -25.66 2.57 -17.77
CA THR A 502 -26.46 3.45 -16.90
C THR A 502 -25.56 4.05 -15.81
N ALA A 503 -25.73 5.35 -15.54
CA ALA A 503 -25.03 6.09 -14.49
C ALA A 503 -23.50 6.12 -14.62
N THR A 504 -22.95 5.91 -15.80
CA THR A 504 -21.52 5.92 -16.07
C THR A 504 -21.00 7.25 -16.58
N GLU A 505 -21.88 8.08 -17.15
CA GLU A 505 -21.53 9.40 -17.67
C GLU A 505 -21.53 10.46 -16.56
N LEU A 506 -20.52 11.33 -16.53
CA LEU A 506 -20.38 12.38 -15.53
C LEU A 506 -20.33 13.77 -16.18
N THR A 507 -20.93 14.76 -15.49
CA THR A 507 -20.61 16.17 -15.76
C THR A 507 -19.27 16.49 -15.11
N ARG A 508 -18.29 16.92 -15.90
CA ARG A 508 -16.92 17.14 -15.46
C ARG A 508 -16.59 18.63 -15.45
N PRO A 509 -15.74 19.08 -14.48
CA PRO A 509 -15.16 20.41 -14.54
C PRO A 509 -14.08 20.50 -15.62
N ASP A 510 -13.64 21.69 -15.95
CA ASP A 510 -12.34 21.88 -16.57
C ASP A 510 -11.26 21.69 -15.50
N TYR A 511 -10.59 20.53 -15.52
CA TYR A 511 -9.58 20.17 -14.50
C TYR A 511 -8.36 21.09 -14.53
N VAL A 512 -8.00 21.66 -15.70
CA VAL A 512 -6.90 22.64 -15.79
C VAL A 512 -7.28 23.92 -15.06
N ALA A 513 -8.43 24.51 -15.40
CA ALA A 513 -8.92 25.71 -14.75
C ALA A 513 -9.16 25.49 -13.23
N LEU A 514 -9.60 24.28 -12.85
CA LEU A 514 -9.80 23.91 -11.47
C LEU A 514 -8.47 23.85 -10.70
N ALA A 515 -7.44 23.20 -11.26
CA ALA A 515 -6.10 23.15 -10.67
C ALA A 515 -5.51 24.56 -10.49
N GLU A 516 -5.62 25.42 -11.51
CA GLU A 516 -5.17 26.81 -11.46
C GLU A 516 -5.88 27.61 -10.37
N SER A 517 -7.17 27.34 -10.10
CA SER A 517 -7.92 27.98 -9.01
C SER A 517 -7.37 27.63 -7.62
N PHE A 518 -6.71 26.48 -7.45
CA PHE A 518 -5.96 26.08 -6.26
C PHE A 518 -4.50 26.60 -6.26
N GLY A 519 -4.07 27.31 -7.32
CA GLY A 519 -2.69 27.75 -7.49
C GLY A 519 -1.74 26.62 -7.90
N VAL A 520 -2.26 25.55 -8.51
CA VAL A 520 -1.50 24.42 -9.04
C VAL A 520 -1.47 24.53 -10.56
N PRO A 521 -0.28 24.52 -11.21
CA PRO A 521 -0.18 24.57 -12.67
C PRO A 521 -0.91 23.38 -13.32
N GLY A 522 -1.66 23.65 -14.38
CA GLY A 522 -2.37 22.65 -15.15
C GLY A 522 -2.05 22.72 -16.64
N VAL A 523 -2.01 21.57 -17.31
CA VAL A 523 -1.85 21.50 -18.76
C VAL A 523 -2.78 20.43 -19.35
N ARG A 524 -3.40 20.73 -20.49
CA ARG A 524 -4.12 19.76 -21.31
C ARG A 524 -3.14 19.18 -22.34
N THR A 525 -2.99 17.87 -22.34
CA THR A 525 -2.08 17.14 -23.24
C THR A 525 -2.85 16.31 -24.27
N SER A 526 -2.11 15.67 -25.18
CA SER A 526 -2.59 14.68 -26.13
C SER A 526 -1.73 13.42 -26.06
N PRO A 527 -2.13 12.29 -26.66
CA PRO A 527 -1.29 11.09 -26.71
C PRO A 527 0.10 11.35 -27.27
N GLU A 528 0.22 12.23 -28.28
CA GLU A 528 1.49 12.55 -28.97
C GLU A 528 2.42 13.38 -28.10
N THR A 529 1.88 14.26 -27.25
CA THR A 529 2.67 15.20 -26.42
C THR A 529 2.82 14.74 -24.97
N LEU A 530 2.13 13.68 -24.56
CA LEU A 530 2.06 13.21 -23.16
C LEU A 530 3.44 13.03 -22.53
N ALA A 531 4.38 12.41 -23.22
CA ALA A 531 5.72 12.17 -22.67
C ALA A 531 6.47 13.47 -22.40
N ASP A 532 6.39 14.44 -23.31
CA ASP A 532 7.06 15.74 -23.18
C ASP A 532 6.44 16.59 -22.08
N ASP A 533 5.11 16.60 -21.97
CA ASP A 533 4.39 17.39 -20.97
C ASP A 533 4.58 16.80 -19.56
N LEU A 534 4.57 15.48 -19.40
CA LEU A 534 4.94 14.82 -18.15
C LEU A 534 6.41 15.10 -17.78
N SER A 535 7.34 15.04 -18.74
CA SER A 535 8.75 15.33 -18.48
C SER A 535 8.97 16.77 -18.00
N LYS A 536 8.24 17.74 -18.56
CA LYS A 536 8.26 19.14 -18.09
C LYS A 536 7.67 19.25 -16.69
N ALA A 537 6.56 18.54 -16.41
CA ALA A 537 5.93 18.54 -15.10
C ALA A 537 6.88 17.98 -14.03
N PHE A 538 7.54 16.85 -14.27
CA PHE A 538 8.53 16.27 -13.35
C PHE A 538 9.79 17.12 -13.16
N ALA A 539 10.12 17.97 -14.11
CA ALA A 539 11.27 18.87 -14.00
C ALA A 539 10.95 20.17 -13.25
N ALA A 540 9.68 20.49 -13.07
CA ALA A 540 9.22 21.67 -12.35
C ALA A 540 8.98 21.31 -10.88
N PRO A 541 9.45 22.11 -9.91
CA PRO A 541 9.20 21.82 -8.49
C PRO A 541 7.73 22.04 -8.12
N GLY A 542 7.25 21.24 -7.18
CA GLY A 542 5.91 21.35 -6.60
C GLY A 542 4.82 20.64 -7.40
N PRO A 543 3.54 20.77 -6.98
CA PRO A 543 2.45 20.03 -7.58
C PRO A 543 2.07 20.53 -8.98
N SER A 544 1.67 19.59 -9.85
CA SER A 544 1.19 19.90 -11.20
C SER A 544 0.08 18.94 -11.64
N VAL A 545 -0.78 19.38 -12.56
CA VAL A 545 -1.87 18.58 -13.14
C VAL A 545 -1.70 18.47 -14.64
N VAL A 546 -1.72 17.26 -15.18
CA VAL A 546 -1.71 16.94 -16.61
C VAL A 546 -3.03 16.26 -16.95
N VAL A 547 -3.82 16.82 -17.86
CA VAL A 547 -5.13 16.30 -18.26
C VAL A 547 -5.05 15.70 -19.65
N LEU A 548 -5.33 14.43 -19.78
CA LEU A 548 -5.35 13.68 -21.03
C LEU A 548 -6.79 13.31 -21.41
N PRO A 549 -7.43 14.01 -22.37
CA PRO A 549 -8.68 13.56 -22.95
C PRO A 549 -8.43 12.30 -23.80
N ALA A 550 -8.89 11.14 -23.34
CA ALA A 550 -8.76 9.89 -24.08
C ALA A 550 -9.78 8.86 -23.60
N VAL A 551 -10.49 8.23 -24.54
CA VAL A 551 -11.33 7.07 -24.26
C VAL A 551 -10.48 5.81 -24.47
N LEU A 552 -10.32 5.03 -23.43
CA LEU A 552 -9.49 3.84 -23.41
C LEU A 552 -10.33 2.56 -23.35
N ARG A 553 -9.75 1.44 -23.73
CA ARG A 553 -10.36 0.11 -23.66
C ARG A 553 -9.48 -0.87 -22.89
N MET A 554 -10.10 -1.86 -22.24
CA MET A 554 -9.37 -2.98 -21.67
C MET A 554 -9.02 -4.01 -22.74
N PHE A 555 -7.91 -4.72 -22.53
CA PHE A 555 -7.68 -5.96 -23.27
C PHE A 555 -8.66 -7.05 -22.81
N ALA A 556 -9.04 -7.92 -23.72
CA ALA A 556 -9.96 -9.02 -23.42
C ALA A 556 -9.42 -9.89 -22.28
N ALA A 557 -10.25 -10.15 -21.29
CA ALA A 557 -9.93 -10.98 -20.14
C ALA A 557 -9.90 -12.46 -20.55
N THR A 558 -8.84 -13.16 -20.19
CA THR A 558 -8.65 -14.57 -20.61
C THR A 558 -9.37 -15.58 -19.72
N HIS A 559 -9.81 -15.18 -18.52
CA HIS A 559 -10.61 -16.03 -17.64
C HIS A 559 -12.03 -16.29 -18.16
N LEU A 560 -12.49 -15.48 -19.14
CA LEU A 560 -13.80 -15.64 -19.79
C LEU A 560 -13.76 -16.59 -21.00
N ASP A 561 -12.59 -17.03 -21.42
CA ASP A 561 -12.38 -17.91 -22.58
C ASP A 561 -12.57 -19.41 -22.26
N GLY A 562 -13.32 -19.74 -21.22
CA GLY A 562 -13.51 -21.10 -20.70
C GLY A 562 -14.67 -21.87 -21.31
#